data_c5601c3e36d88ca52ed41ea49424c4a9
#
_entry.id   c5601c3e36d88ca52ed41ea49424c4a9
#
_cell.length_a   1.000
_cell.length_b   1.000
_cell.length_c   1.000
_cell.angle_alpha   90.00
_cell.angle_beta   90.00
_cell.angle_gamma   90.00
#
_symmetry.space_group_name_H-M   'P 1'
#
loop_
_entity.id
_entity.type
_entity.pdbx_description
1 polymer ?
#
loop_
_entity_poly.entity_id
_entity_poly.type
_entity_poly.pdbx_seq_one_letter_code
_entity_poly.pdbx_strand_id
1 'polypeptide(L)'
;MDFTFTEEQQAAAEAARGVFAGVAPDTVPSPSLVPGAVADDFDRALWTRLAEADLLSLLLGTEFGGAGLDAIALCLVLRESAKVLARVPLLETSAAAAAVQAYGGEELKSALLTRAGRGEAVLTVAVNGRTGHDPAELAVTARQEGDQWILDGVQTAVPWAHTADFVVVPAHTTADRTLLAVVPRIHRGVGLDEQVSTTGERLGELHLESARVPARDVIDAHGAWDWLRELLTTGTCALALGLGERALAMTSEYTGKREQFGYPVATFQAVAVQAADRYIDLRAMEATLWQAAWRIASGAPGVLPASGDVAVAKIWASEGVRRVVQTAQHLHGGFGADVEYPLHRYHAWAKHLELQLGPSAAHEEALGDLLAAHPLG
;
A
#
# COMPACT_ATOMS: atom_id res chain seq x y z
N MET A 1 -4.71 5.88 -25.52
CA MET A 1 -4.74 6.07 -24.06
C MET A 1 -4.00 7.37 -23.77
N ASP A 2 -4.63 8.30 -23.09
CA ASP A 2 -3.98 9.54 -22.68
C ASP A 2 -3.45 9.36 -21.25
N PHE A 3 -2.15 9.53 -21.05
CA PHE A 3 -1.48 9.44 -19.75
C PHE A 3 -1.21 10.83 -19.14
N THR A 4 -1.86 11.87 -19.64
CA THR A 4 -1.80 13.20 -19.02
C THR A 4 -2.69 13.22 -17.78
N PHE A 5 -2.14 13.72 -16.69
CA PHE A 5 -2.92 13.90 -15.45
C PHE A 5 -3.79 15.15 -15.56
N THR A 6 -4.98 15.13 -14.95
CA THR A 6 -5.85 16.30 -14.85
C THR A 6 -5.20 17.39 -13.99
N GLU A 7 -5.73 18.63 -14.06
CA GLU A 7 -5.23 19.73 -13.22
C GLU A 7 -5.37 19.43 -11.74
N GLU A 8 -6.47 18.78 -11.33
CA GLU A 8 -6.73 18.38 -9.94
C GLU A 8 -5.76 17.28 -9.47
N GLN A 9 -5.49 16.28 -10.32
CA GLN A 9 -4.49 15.24 -10.02
C GLN A 9 -3.08 15.83 -9.89
N GLN A 10 -2.72 16.79 -10.74
CA GLN A 10 -1.45 17.50 -10.65
C GLN A 10 -1.37 18.35 -9.39
N ALA A 11 -2.43 19.06 -9.02
CA ALA A 11 -2.52 19.83 -7.78
C ALA A 11 -2.36 18.94 -6.54
N ALA A 12 -2.99 17.75 -6.51
CA ALA A 12 -2.81 16.78 -5.44
C ALA A 12 -1.34 16.31 -5.33
N ALA A 13 -0.67 16.05 -6.47
CA ALA A 13 0.73 15.68 -6.48
C ALA A 13 1.64 16.83 -6.00
N GLU A 14 1.32 18.08 -6.33
CA GLU A 14 2.05 19.26 -5.86
C GLU A 14 1.86 19.50 -4.37
N ALA A 15 0.64 19.38 -3.86
CA ALA A 15 0.34 19.44 -2.43
C ALA A 15 1.11 18.37 -1.66
N ALA A 16 1.12 17.12 -2.15
CA ALA A 16 1.89 16.04 -1.56
C ALA A 16 3.39 16.36 -1.52
N ARG A 17 3.98 16.83 -2.63
CA ARG A 17 5.38 17.27 -2.66
C ARG A 17 5.65 18.35 -1.62
N GLY A 18 4.73 19.31 -1.46
CA GLY A 18 4.83 20.36 -0.42
C GLY A 18 4.82 19.79 0.99
N VAL A 19 3.90 18.86 1.30
CA VAL A 19 3.81 18.23 2.63
C VAL A 19 5.04 17.39 2.94
N PHE A 20 5.54 16.63 1.98
CA PHE A 20 6.71 15.76 2.18
C PHE A 20 8.04 16.49 2.02
N ALA A 21 8.06 17.74 1.52
CA ALA A 21 9.27 18.54 1.42
C ALA A 21 9.92 18.76 2.80
N GLY A 22 11.20 18.44 2.90
CA GLY A 22 11.95 18.56 4.16
C GLY A 22 11.63 17.50 5.21
N VAL A 23 10.75 16.54 4.94
CA VAL A 23 10.56 15.36 5.79
C VAL A 23 11.80 14.47 5.66
N ALA A 24 12.44 14.20 6.80
CA ALA A 24 13.54 13.22 6.82
C ALA A 24 13.00 11.81 6.58
N PRO A 25 13.73 10.95 5.87
CA PRO A 25 13.37 9.55 5.77
C PRO A 25 13.19 8.91 7.16
N ASP A 26 12.27 7.96 7.26
CA ASP A 26 12.05 7.18 8.48
C ASP A 26 13.37 6.78 9.14
N THR A 27 13.48 7.04 10.44
CA THR A 27 14.72 6.84 11.19
C THR A 27 14.80 5.48 11.90
N VAL A 28 13.71 4.71 11.91
CA VAL A 28 13.68 3.37 12.52
C VAL A 28 14.56 2.45 11.68
N PRO A 29 15.66 1.91 12.23
CA PRO A 29 16.51 0.99 11.49
C PRO A 29 15.80 -0.36 11.30
N SER A 30 16.23 -1.11 10.28
CA SER A 30 15.74 -2.47 10.11
C SER A 30 16.10 -3.34 11.33
N PRO A 31 15.15 -4.11 11.90
CA PRO A 31 15.44 -5.04 13.00
C PRO A 31 16.51 -6.09 12.66
N SER A 32 16.75 -6.35 11.38
CA SER A 32 17.85 -7.25 10.94
C SER A 32 19.24 -6.63 11.13
N LEU A 33 19.36 -5.31 11.19
CA LEU A 33 20.62 -4.60 11.46
C LEU A 33 20.73 -4.18 12.94
N VAL A 34 19.61 -3.76 13.51
CA VAL A 34 19.52 -3.34 14.91
C VAL A 34 18.46 -4.17 15.61
N PRO A 35 18.83 -5.30 16.24
CA PRO A 35 17.87 -6.18 16.90
C PRO A 35 16.99 -5.44 17.91
N GLY A 36 15.68 -5.64 17.83
CA GLY A 36 14.71 -4.99 18.70
C GLY A 36 14.30 -3.57 18.27
N ALA A 37 14.79 -3.07 17.16
CA ALA A 37 14.33 -1.80 16.61
C ALA A 37 12.87 -1.93 16.13
N VAL A 38 11.96 -1.20 16.77
CA VAL A 38 10.53 -1.19 16.49
C VAL A 38 10.02 0.24 16.57
N ALA A 39 9.16 0.62 15.66
CA ALA A 39 8.48 1.92 15.69
C ALA A 39 7.41 1.94 16.78
N ASP A 40 7.35 3.01 17.56
CA ASP A 40 6.33 3.15 18.61
C ASP A 40 4.93 3.36 18.03
N ASP A 41 4.82 4.23 17.02
CA ASP A 41 3.56 4.61 16.34
C ASP A 41 3.88 5.14 14.93
N PHE A 42 2.84 5.56 14.20
CA PHE A 42 3.02 6.37 12.99
C PHE A 42 3.32 7.84 13.32
N ASP A 43 3.87 8.57 12.34
CA ASP A 43 4.15 10.01 12.46
C ASP A 43 2.85 10.83 12.52
N ARG A 44 2.38 11.10 13.74
CA ARG A 44 1.15 11.85 13.99
C ARG A 44 1.24 13.30 13.54
N ALA A 45 2.43 13.91 13.59
CA ALA A 45 2.62 15.27 13.11
C ALA A 45 2.48 15.36 11.60
N LEU A 46 3.07 14.41 10.89
CA LEU A 46 2.91 14.28 9.43
C LEU A 46 1.46 13.94 9.05
N TRP A 47 0.79 13.08 9.83
CA TRP A 47 -0.61 12.75 9.64
C TRP A 47 -1.52 13.98 9.73
N THR A 48 -1.29 14.84 10.73
CA THR A 48 -2.01 16.11 10.87
C THR A 48 -1.77 17.03 9.67
N ARG A 49 -0.53 17.15 9.19
CA ARG A 49 -0.22 17.94 7.99
C ARG A 49 -0.89 17.40 6.72
N LEU A 50 -1.01 16.08 6.59
CA LEU A 50 -1.74 15.45 5.49
C LEU A 50 -3.23 15.78 5.53
N ALA A 51 -3.84 15.76 6.73
CA ALA A 51 -5.23 16.16 6.93
C ALA A 51 -5.45 17.64 6.61
N GLU A 52 -4.58 18.54 7.10
CA GLU A 52 -4.63 19.98 6.85
C GLU A 52 -4.46 20.36 5.37
N ALA A 53 -3.80 19.48 4.59
CA ALA A 53 -3.64 19.64 3.16
C ALA A 53 -4.70 18.88 2.33
N ASP A 54 -5.77 18.41 2.96
CA ASP A 54 -6.87 17.63 2.37
C ASP A 54 -6.45 16.34 1.65
N LEU A 55 -5.22 15.84 1.94
CA LEU A 55 -4.67 14.66 1.29
C LEU A 55 -5.25 13.34 1.81
N LEU A 56 -5.89 13.33 2.97
CA LEU A 56 -6.61 12.17 3.50
C LEU A 56 -8.02 12.05 2.93
N SER A 57 -8.61 13.13 2.45
CA SER A 57 -9.98 13.19 1.93
C SER A 57 -10.05 13.13 0.40
N LEU A 58 -8.93 12.95 -0.31
CA LEU A 58 -8.85 13.03 -1.78
C LEU A 58 -9.91 12.21 -2.51
N LEU A 59 -10.15 10.97 -2.09
CA LEU A 59 -11.09 10.04 -2.73
C LEU A 59 -12.53 10.24 -2.26
N LEU A 60 -12.74 10.98 -1.18
CA LEU A 60 -14.07 11.18 -0.61
C LEU A 60 -14.86 12.22 -1.41
N GLY A 61 -16.17 12.00 -1.52
CA GLY A 61 -17.08 12.97 -2.14
C GLY A 61 -17.16 14.28 -1.36
N THR A 62 -17.64 15.32 -2.01
CA THR A 62 -17.77 16.66 -1.44
C THR A 62 -18.71 16.69 -0.24
N GLU A 63 -19.68 15.79 -0.19
CA GLU A 63 -20.61 15.62 0.93
C GLU A 63 -19.92 15.15 2.23
N PHE A 64 -18.73 14.53 2.11
CA PHE A 64 -17.90 14.13 3.24
C PHE A 64 -16.67 15.05 3.43
N GLY A 65 -16.62 16.16 2.69
CA GLY A 65 -15.53 17.13 2.76
C GLY A 65 -14.30 16.76 1.92
N GLY A 66 -14.45 15.88 0.95
CA GLY A 66 -13.37 15.45 0.07
C GLY A 66 -13.38 16.12 -1.30
N ALA A 67 -12.43 15.76 -2.14
CA ALA A 67 -12.26 16.30 -3.49
C ALA A 67 -12.91 15.43 -4.59
N GLY A 68 -13.35 14.21 -4.27
CA GLY A 68 -13.95 13.27 -5.21
C GLY A 68 -12.97 12.81 -6.31
N LEU A 69 -11.68 12.80 -6.01
CA LEU A 69 -10.65 12.35 -6.95
C LEU A 69 -10.61 10.81 -7.00
N ASP A 70 -9.73 10.29 -7.82
CA ASP A 70 -9.67 8.90 -8.19
C ASP A 70 -8.39 8.16 -7.68
N ALA A 71 -8.26 6.89 -8.05
CA ALA A 71 -7.11 6.07 -7.70
C ALA A 71 -5.79 6.63 -8.24
N ILE A 72 -5.80 7.38 -9.35
CA ILE A 72 -4.59 8.01 -9.92
C ILE A 72 -4.08 9.08 -8.96
N ALA A 73 -4.97 9.93 -8.43
CA ALA A 73 -4.60 10.97 -7.46
C ALA A 73 -3.99 10.35 -6.18
N LEU A 74 -4.61 9.29 -5.66
CA LEU A 74 -4.05 8.56 -4.52
C LEU A 74 -2.64 8.02 -4.82
N CYS A 75 -2.44 7.38 -5.97
CA CYS A 75 -1.14 6.83 -6.37
C CYS A 75 -0.07 7.92 -6.51
N LEU A 76 -0.42 9.12 -7.00
CA LEU A 76 0.50 10.25 -7.06
C LEU A 76 0.96 10.68 -5.66
N VAL A 77 0.05 10.75 -4.69
CA VAL A 77 0.39 11.10 -3.29
C VAL A 77 1.23 10.01 -2.63
N LEU A 78 0.88 8.74 -2.81
CA LEU A 78 1.61 7.59 -2.27
C LEU A 78 3.04 7.52 -2.83
N ARG A 79 3.22 7.80 -4.13
CA ARG A 79 4.55 7.89 -4.75
C ARG A 79 5.45 8.92 -4.06
N GLU A 80 4.91 10.09 -3.72
CA GLU A 80 5.68 11.12 -3.00
C GLU A 80 5.97 10.73 -1.55
N SER A 81 5.02 10.11 -0.85
CA SER A 81 5.19 9.64 0.52
C SER A 81 6.31 8.60 0.67
N ALA A 82 6.41 7.70 -0.31
CA ALA A 82 7.42 6.64 -0.30
C ALA A 82 8.85 7.14 -0.53
N LYS A 83 9.03 8.30 -1.19
CA LYS A 83 10.36 8.90 -1.39
C LYS A 83 11.04 9.28 -0.07
N VAL A 84 10.25 9.51 0.98
CA VAL A 84 10.72 9.83 2.33
C VAL A 84 10.44 8.71 3.33
N LEU A 85 10.00 7.54 2.88
CA LEU A 85 9.58 6.41 3.73
C LEU A 85 8.61 6.88 4.82
N ALA A 86 7.58 7.63 4.44
CA ALA A 86 6.63 8.22 5.36
C ALA A 86 5.88 7.12 6.14
N ARG A 87 6.06 7.08 7.45
CA ARG A 87 5.41 6.11 8.33
C ARG A 87 4.04 6.64 8.76
N VAL A 88 3.05 6.49 7.88
CA VAL A 88 1.66 6.92 8.10
C VAL A 88 0.68 5.94 7.44
N PRO A 89 -0.51 5.69 8.03
CA PRO A 89 -1.52 4.76 7.52
C PRO A 89 -2.31 5.32 6.33
N LEU A 90 -1.62 5.96 5.37
CA LEU A 90 -2.24 6.71 4.29
C LEU A 90 -2.95 5.79 3.29
N LEU A 91 -2.29 4.72 2.83
CA LEU A 91 -2.86 3.79 1.86
C LEU A 91 -4.08 3.07 2.44
N GLU A 92 -3.92 2.48 3.62
CA GLU A 92 -4.96 1.66 4.24
C GLU A 92 -6.19 2.48 4.60
N THR A 93 -5.99 3.67 5.21
CA THR A 93 -7.11 4.55 5.57
C THR A 93 -7.84 5.07 4.34
N SER A 94 -7.12 5.54 3.32
CA SER A 94 -7.73 6.06 2.09
C SER A 94 -8.49 4.97 1.32
N ALA A 95 -7.91 3.77 1.18
CA ALA A 95 -8.56 2.66 0.47
C ALA A 95 -9.77 2.12 1.23
N ALA A 96 -9.68 1.97 2.56
CA ALA A 96 -10.81 1.54 3.39
C ALA A 96 -11.96 2.56 3.36
N ALA A 97 -11.66 3.85 3.49
CA ALA A 97 -12.67 4.91 3.41
C ALA A 97 -13.32 4.96 2.02
N ALA A 98 -12.56 4.80 0.94
CA ALA A 98 -13.09 4.72 -0.41
C ALA A 98 -14.01 3.51 -0.61
N ALA A 99 -13.67 2.34 -0.04
CA ALA A 99 -14.54 1.15 -0.07
C ALA A 99 -15.85 1.37 0.71
N VAL A 100 -15.77 2.01 1.88
CA VAL A 100 -16.96 2.40 2.65
C VAL A 100 -17.83 3.36 1.83
N GLN A 101 -17.23 4.35 1.16
CA GLN A 101 -17.98 5.29 0.32
C GLN A 101 -18.67 4.59 -0.86
N ALA A 102 -17.95 3.68 -1.55
CA ALA A 102 -18.49 3.04 -2.74
C ALA A 102 -19.57 1.99 -2.44
N TYR A 103 -19.44 1.26 -1.33
CA TYR A 103 -20.22 0.06 -1.07
C TYR A 103 -20.93 0.05 0.29
N GLY A 104 -20.59 0.93 1.22
CA GLY A 104 -21.17 0.98 2.57
C GLY A 104 -22.58 1.56 2.60
N GLY A 105 -23.33 1.22 3.65
CA GLY A 105 -24.63 1.83 3.96
C GLY A 105 -24.49 3.28 4.46
N GLU A 106 -25.55 4.07 4.36
CA GLU A 106 -25.53 5.50 4.72
C GLU A 106 -25.17 5.77 6.19
N GLU A 107 -25.56 4.88 7.11
CA GLU A 107 -25.19 5.00 8.52
C GLU A 107 -23.68 4.88 8.71
N LEU A 108 -23.06 3.89 8.06
CA LEU A 108 -21.62 3.68 8.12
C LEU A 108 -20.85 4.84 7.47
N LYS A 109 -21.29 5.30 6.29
CA LYS A 109 -20.69 6.44 5.60
C LYS A 109 -20.70 7.70 6.48
N SER A 110 -21.87 8.04 7.02
CA SER A 110 -22.04 9.25 7.85
C SER A 110 -21.26 9.19 9.17
N ALA A 111 -21.11 7.99 9.76
CA ALA A 111 -20.38 7.81 11.01
C ALA A 111 -18.86 7.91 10.83
N LEU A 112 -18.34 7.59 9.62
CA LEU A 112 -16.91 7.31 9.46
C LEU A 112 -16.20 8.24 8.49
N LEU A 113 -16.79 8.57 7.32
CA LEU A 113 -16.04 9.15 6.21
C LEU A 113 -15.48 10.55 6.50
N THR A 114 -16.28 11.46 7.04
CA THR A 114 -15.80 12.80 7.40
C THR A 114 -14.68 12.75 8.45
N ARG A 115 -14.78 11.83 9.41
CA ARG A 115 -13.73 11.64 10.43
C ARG A 115 -12.45 11.09 9.84
N ALA A 116 -12.55 10.13 8.91
CA ALA A 116 -11.41 9.58 8.20
C ALA A 116 -10.70 10.66 7.36
N GLY A 117 -11.45 11.45 6.59
CA GLY A 117 -10.90 12.54 5.79
C GLY A 117 -10.21 13.64 6.60
N ARG A 118 -10.62 13.85 7.85
CA ARG A 118 -9.98 14.78 8.80
C ARG A 118 -8.83 14.17 9.60
N GLY A 119 -8.54 12.89 9.39
CA GLY A 119 -7.52 12.17 10.16
C GLY A 119 -7.92 11.87 11.61
N GLU A 120 -9.20 12.07 11.97
CA GLU A 120 -9.77 11.80 13.30
C GLU A 120 -10.14 10.32 13.51
N ALA A 121 -10.21 9.54 12.43
CA ALA A 121 -10.39 8.10 12.45
C ALA A 121 -9.37 7.44 11.52
N VAL A 122 -8.58 6.54 12.06
CA VAL A 122 -7.59 5.75 11.33
C VAL A 122 -8.17 4.37 11.03
N LEU A 123 -8.18 4.01 9.76
CA LEU A 123 -8.63 2.71 9.29
C LEU A 123 -7.45 1.89 8.80
N THR A 124 -7.52 0.59 9.03
CA THR A 124 -6.63 -0.38 8.39
C THR A 124 -7.42 -1.54 7.78
N VAL A 125 -6.76 -2.38 7.01
CA VAL A 125 -7.38 -3.52 6.32
C VAL A 125 -6.60 -4.79 6.64
N ALA A 126 -7.29 -5.83 7.08
CA ALA A 126 -6.72 -7.13 7.36
C ALA A 126 -6.75 -7.99 6.09
N VAL A 127 -5.73 -7.84 5.24
CA VAL A 127 -5.71 -8.43 3.89
C VAL A 127 -5.09 -9.82 3.80
N ASN A 128 -4.25 -10.18 4.78
CA ASN A 128 -3.51 -11.43 4.74
C ASN A 128 -4.23 -12.52 5.54
N GLY A 129 -4.39 -13.69 4.95
CA GLY A 129 -4.87 -14.87 5.65
C GLY A 129 -3.85 -15.41 6.66
N ARG A 130 -4.13 -16.59 7.21
CA ARG A 130 -3.31 -17.21 8.27
C ARG A 130 -1.84 -17.40 7.88
N THR A 131 -1.57 -17.73 6.62
CA THR A 131 -0.20 -17.96 6.14
C THR A 131 0.51 -16.69 5.69
N GLY A 132 -0.24 -15.64 5.35
CA GLY A 132 0.29 -14.40 4.79
C GLY A 132 0.91 -14.52 3.39
N HIS A 133 0.77 -15.69 2.74
CA HIS A 133 1.39 -15.97 1.45
C HIS A 133 0.41 -15.92 0.28
N ASP A 134 -0.84 -16.31 0.51
CA ASP A 134 -1.89 -16.34 -0.49
C ASP A 134 -2.80 -15.12 -0.33
N PRO A 135 -2.77 -14.15 -1.26
CA PRO A 135 -3.64 -12.98 -1.20
C PRO A 135 -5.12 -13.32 -1.43
N ALA A 136 -5.44 -14.53 -1.91
CA ALA A 136 -6.80 -15.00 -2.06
C ALA A 136 -7.31 -15.73 -0.80
N GLU A 137 -6.44 -16.08 0.16
CA GLU A 137 -6.83 -16.76 1.39
C GLU A 137 -7.68 -15.84 2.27
N LEU A 138 -8.93 -16.25 2.51
CA LEU A 138 -9.80 -15.61 3.50
C LEU A 138 -9.85 -16.48 4.75
N ALA A 139 -9.15 -16.05 5.79
CA ALA A 139 -9.01 -16.83 7.03
C ALA A 139 -10.06 -16.50 8.09
N VAL A 140 -10.99 -15.59 7.78
CA VAL A 140 -12.11 -15.21 8.65
C VAL A 140 -13.42 -15.69 8.04
N THR A 141 -14.23 -16.36 8.83
CA THR A 141 -15.59 -16.75 8.49
C THR A 141 -16.60 -15.79 9.12
N ALA A 142 -17.72 -15.57 8.41
CA ALA A 142 -18.82 -14.76 8.88
C ALA A 142 -20.14 -15.53 8.81
N ARG A 143 -20.91 -15.52 9.91
CA ARG A 143 -22.27 -16.07 9.95
C ARG A 143 -23.23 -15.02 10.49
N GLN A 144 -24.43 -14.96 9.91
CA GLN A 144 -25.44 -14.01 10.35
C GLN A 144 -26.30 -14.57 11.48
N GLU A 145 -26.50 -13.78 12.53
CA GLU A 145 -27.43 -14.04 13.63
C GLU A 145 -28.32 -12.80 13.87
N GLY A 146 -29.52 -12.81 13.31
CA GLY A 146 -30.44 -11.69 13.39
C GLY A 146 -29.89 -10.47 12.63
N ASP A 147 -29.70 -9.36 13.34
CA ASP A 147 -29.15 -8.10 12.83
C ASP A 147 -27.62 -7.97 13.03
N GLN A 148 -26.96 -9.06 13.42
CA GLN A 148 -25.51 -9.09 13.66
C GLN A 148 -24.84 -10.14 12.80
N TRP A 149 -23.55 -9.87 12.52
CA TRP A 149 -22.61 -10.83 11.97
C TRP A 149 -21.64 -11.28 13.04
N ILE A 150 -21.37 -12.58 13.08
CA ILE A 150 -20.42 -13.19 13.98
C ILE A 150 -19.20 -13.57 13.17
N LEU A 151 -18.06 -13.05 13.58
CA LEU A 151 -16.77 -13.27 12.90
C LEU A 151 -15.90 -14.20 13.75
N ASP A 152 -15.32 -15.20 13.10
CA ASP A 152 -14.37 -16.15 13.70
C ASP A 152 -13.20 -16.36 12.73
N GLY A 153 -11.97 -16.28 13.24
CA GLY A 153 -10.76 -16.53 12.45
C GLY A 153 -9.55 -15.73 12.88
N VAL A 154 -8.49 -15.79 12.07
CA VAL A 154 -7.21 -15.12 12.32
C VAL A 154 -6.72 -14.46 11.04
N GLN A 155 -6.28 -13.20 11.15
CA GLN A 155 -5.59 -12.47 10.06
C GLN A 155 -4.20 -12.09 10.54
N THR A 156 -3.18 -12.37 9.74
CA THR A 156 -1.79 -12.07 10.08
C THR A 156 -1.28 -10.80 9.43
N ALA A 157 -0.20 -10.25 9.96
CA ALA A 157 0.52 -9.10 9.41
C ALA A 157 -0.37 -7.91 9.04
N VAL A 158 -1.36 -7.61 9.89
CA VAL A 158 -2.27 -6.47 9.69
C VAL A 158 -1.51 -5.18 9.99
N PRO A 159 -1.31 -4.29 8.98
CA PRO A 159 -0.59 -3.04 9.19
C PRO A 159 -1.39 -2.12 10.12
N TRP A 160 -0.69 -1.31 10.93
CA TRP A 160 -1.30 -0.31 11.83
C TRP A 160 -2.32 -0.85 12.83
N ALA A 161 -2.44 -2.18 13.00
CA ALA A 161 -3.48 -2.80 13.83
C ALA A 161 -3.49 -2.30 15.27
N HIS A 162 -2.32 -1.92 15.82
CA HIS A 162 -2.19 -1.43 17.20
C HIS A 162 -2.61 0.03 17.38
N THR A 163 -2.68 0.80 16.30
CA THR A 163 -2.91 2.26 16.32
C THR A 163 -4.17 2.69 15.55
N ALA A 164 -4.70 1.85 14.68
CA ALA A 164 -5.96 2.11 13.96
C ALA A 164 -7.16 2.11 14.92
N ASP A 165 -8.18 2.89 14.60
CA ASP A 165 -9.46 2.88 15.32
C ASP A 165 -10.36 1.74 14.83
N PHE A 166 -10.31 1.44 13.55
CA PHE A 166 -11.12 0.41 12.91
C PHE A 166 -10.27 -0.48 12.00
N VAL A 167 -10.61 -1.76 11.97
CA VAL A 167 -10.03 -2.75 11.06
C VAL A 167 -11.13 -3.20 10.08
N VAL A 168 -10.90 -3.03 8.80
CA VAL A 168 -11.75 -3.62 7.76
C VAL A 168 -11.30 -5.05 7.55
N VAL A 169 -12.20 -5.99 7.83
CA VAL A 169 -11.94 -7.42 7.80
C VAL A 169 -12.74 -8.07 6.67
N PRO A 170 -12.10 -8.60 5.64
CA PRO A 170 -12.77 -9.45 4.66
C PRO A 170 -13.08 -10.80 5.31
N ALA A 171 -14.32 -11.24 5.18
CA ALA A 171 -14.79 -12.48 5.78
C ALA A 171 -15.63 -13.29 4.80
N HIS A 172 -15.42 -14.60 4.82
CA HIS A 172 -16.10 -15.57 3.99
C HIS A 172 -17.41 -16.01 4.60
N THR A 173 -18.48 -16.01 3.85
CA THR A 173 -19.80 -16.47 4.30
C THR A 173 -20.06 -17.92 3.88
N THR A 174 -21.00 -18.59 4.54
CA THR A 174 -21.44 -19.94 4.15
C THR A 174 -22.10 -20.01 2.76
N ALA A 175 -22.44 -18.86 2.18
CA ALA A 175 -23.01 -18.75 0.82
C ALA A 175 -21.95 -18.49 -0.25
N ASP A 176 -20.69 -18.77 0.03
CA ASP A 176 -19.55 -18.56 -0.86
C ASP A 176 -19.42 -17.09 -1.34
N ARG A 177 -19.71 -16.14 -0.45
CA ARG A 177 -19.59 -14.71 -0.69
C ARG A 177 -18.58 -14.12 0.29
N THR A 178 -17.92 -13.06 -0.13
CA THR A 178 -17.06 -12.27 0.75
C THR A 178 -17.76 -10.97 1.13
N LEU A 179 -17.77 -10.66 2.41
CA LEU A 179 -18.19 -9.38 2.95
C LEU A 179 -17.00 -8.64 3.59
N LEU A 180 -17.16 -7.33 3.81
CA LEU A 180 -16.21 -6.52 4.55
C LEU A 180 -16.87 -6.06 5.85
N ALA A 181 -16.32 -6.46 7.00
CA ALA A 181 -16.79 -5.99 8.30
C ALA A 181 -15.88 -4.88 8.81
N VAL A 182 -16.46 -3.75 9.20
CA VAL A 182 -15.73 -2.63 9.83
C VAL A 182 -15.78 -2.83 11.34
N VAL A 183 -14.69 -3.31 11.90
CA VAL A 183 -14.58 -3.75 13.29
C VAL A 183 -13.80 -2.72 14.09
N PRO A 184 -14.35 -2.15 15.19
CA PRO A 184 -13.56 -1.34 16.11
C PRO A 184 -12.40 -2.18 16.68
N ARG A 185 -11.19 -1.64 16.69
CA ARG A 185 -10.01 -2.34 17.22
C ARG A 185 -10.22 -2.80 18.67
N ILE A 186 -10.84 -1.95 19.50
CA ILE A 186 -11.20 -2.28 20.86
C ILE A 186 -12.64 -2.78 20.86
N HIS A 187 -12.81 -4.08 20.70
CA HIS A 187 -14.11 -4.71 20.63
C HIS A 187 -14.09 -6.09 21.34
N ARG A 188 -15.22 -6.49 21.92
CA ARG A 188 -15.33 -7.83 22.53
C ARG A 188 -15.19 -8.93 21.47
N GLY A 189 -14.30 -9.87 21.68
CA GLY A 189 -13.98 -10.95 20.73
C GLY A 189 -12.89 -10.55 19.73
N VAL A 190 -12.22 -9.40 19.92
CA VAL A 190 -11.05 -8.98 19.14
C VAL A 190 -9.81 -9.08 20.02
N GLY A 191 -8.84 -9.87 19.61
CA GLY A 191 -7.50 -9.98 20.18
C GLY A 191 -6.44 -9.52 19.18
N LEU A 192 -5.32 -8.99 19.67
CA LEU A 192 -4.18 -8.58 18.85
C LEU A 192 -2.89 -9.06 19.49
N ASP A 193 -2.12 -9.85 18.76
CA ASP A 193 -0.74 -10.18 19.07
C ASP A 193 0.21 -9.35 18.21
N GLU A 194 1.38 -9.00 18.77
CA GLU A 194 2.36 -8.17 18.08
C GLU A 194 3.21 -8.99 17.10
N GLN A 195 3.35 -8.48 15.89
CA GLN A 195 4.33 -8.92 14.90
C GLN A 195 5.18 -7.71 14.49
N VAL A 196 6.41 -7.96 14.03
CA VAL A 196 7.32 -6.88 13.60
C VAL A 196 7.81 -7.17 12.19
N SER A 197 7.63 -6.20 11.30
CA SER A 197 8.10 -6.28 9.93
C SER A 197 9.60 -6.00 9.79
N THR A 198 10.15 -6.23 8.60
CA THR A 198 11.55 -5.87 8.28
C THR A 198 11.81 -4.36 8.32
N THR A 199 10.76 -3.54 8.29
CA THR A 199 10.83 -2.07 8.42
C THR A 199 10.82 -1.60 9.86
N GLY A 200 10.68 -2.52 10.82
CA GLY A 200 10.45 -2.17 12.22
C GLY A 200 9.01 -1.72 12.52
N GLU A 201 8.08 -1.85 11.59
CA GLU A 201 6.69 -1.55 11.81
C GLU A 201 6.02 -2.62 12.66
N ARG A 202 5.19 -2.18 13.62
CA ARG A 202 4.31 -3.05 14.40
C ARG A 202 3.12 -3.47 13.57
N LEU A 203 3.09 -4.74 13.20
CA LEU A 203 1.95 -5.38 12.59
C LEU A 203 1.16 -6.12 13.66
N GLY A 204 -0.12 -6.40 13.39
CA GLY A 204 -0.95 -7.19 14.28
C GLY A 204 -1.27 -8.56 13.71
N GLU A 205 -1.26 -9.59 14.56
CA GLU A 205 -2.03 -10.79 14.30
C GLU A 205 -3.40 -10.59 14.97
N LEU A 206 -4.43 -10.48 14.13
CA LEU A 206 -5.80 -10.20 14.57
C LEU A 206 -6.54 -11.50 14.79
N HIS A 207 -6.98 -11.72 16.02
CA HIS A 207 -7.82 -12.85 16.42
C HIS A 207 -9.25 -12.41 16.59
N LEU A 208 -10.17 -13.11 15.92
CA LEU A 208 -11.61 -12.91 16.04
C LEU A 208 -12.24 -14.15 16.64
N GLU A 209 -12.80 -14.00 17.84
CA GLU A 209 -13.43 -15.07 18.61
C GLU A 209 -14.90 -14.69 18.86
N SER A 210 -15.78 -15.12 17.96
CA SER A 210 -17.20 -14.78 17.97
C SER A 210 -17.43 -13.25 18.09
N ALA A 211 -16.63 -12.49 17.38
CA ALA A 211 -16.75 -11.02 17.35
C ALA A 211 -18.06 -10.62 16.69
N ARG A 212 -18.93 -9.90 17.44
CA ARG A 212 -20.28 -9.53 17.00
C ARG A 212 -20.28 -8.14 16.37
N VAL A 213 -20.55 -8.06 15.07
CA VAL A 213 -20.58 -6.81 14.31
C VAL A 213 -22.02 -6.53 13.86
N PRO A 214 -22.60 -5.35 14.15
CA PRO A 214 -23.90 -4.97 13.64
C PRO A 214 -23.95 -4.99 12.12
N ALA A 215 -25.07 -5.38 11.52
CA ALA A 215 -25.21 -5.44 10.05
C ALA A 215 -24.97 -4.09 9.37
N ARG A 216 -25.25 -2.97 10.06
CA ARG A 216 -24.98 -1.62 9.53
C ARG A 216 -23.47 -1.32 9.36
N ASP A 217 -22.60 -2.03 10.08
CA ASP A 217 -21.13 -1.88 10.02
C ASP A 217 -20.49 -2.93 9.08
N VAL A 218 -21.32 -3.59 8.25
CA VAL A 218 -20.91 -4.62 7.30
C VAL A 218 -21.28 -4.21 5.87
N ILE A 219 -20.34 -4.38 4.97
CA ILE A 219 -20.52 -4.20 3.53
C ILE A 219 -20.67 -5.59 2.92
N ASP A 220 -21.90 -5.98 2.58
CA ASP A 220 -22.25 -7.25 1.91
C ASP A 220 -22.60 -6.97 0.43
N ALA A 221 -21.68 -6.32 -0.27
CA ALA A 221 -21.84 -5.98 -1.68
C ALA A 221 -20.87 -6.80 -2.54
N HIS A 222 -21.42 -7.37 -3.62
CA HIS A 222 -20.62 -8.15 -4.57
C HIS A 222 -19.47 -7.31 -5.16
N GLY A 223 -18.27 -7.87 -5.17
CA GLY A 223 -17.08 -7.23 -5.72
C GLY A 223 -16.40 -6.19 -4.82
N ALA A 224 -16.98 -5.85 -3.65
CA ALA A 224 -16.40 -4.85 -2.74
C ALA A 224 -15.00 -5.23 -2.26
N TRP A 225 -14.79 -6.52 -1.92
CA TRP A 225 -13.49 -7.03 -1.52
C TRP A 225 -12.48 -7.00 -2.67
N ASP A 226 -12.87 -7.47 -3.85
CA ASP A 226 -11.96 -7.50 -5.01
C ASP A 226 -11.51 -6.09 -5.38
N TRP A 227 -12.45 -5.13 -5.43
CA TRP A 227 -12.16 -3.73 -5.69
C TRP A 227 -11.22 -3.11 -4.64
N LEU A 228 -11.48 -3.36 -3.34
CA LEU A 228 -10.61 -2.87 -2.26
C LEU A 228 -9.19 -3.46 -2.37
N ARG A 229 -9.09 -4.76 -2.64
CA ARG A 229 -7.81 -5.44 -2.83
C ARG A 229 -7.05 -4.91 -4.04
N GLU A 230 -7.72 -4.65 -5.15
CA GLU A 230 -7.14 -4.03 -6.35
C GLU A 230 -6.60 -2.63 -6.06
N LEU A 231 -7.35 -1.81 -5.33
CA LEU A 231 -6.92 -0.46 -4.95
C LEU A 231 -5.70 -0.48 -4.01
N LEU A 232 -5.70 -1.36 -3.00
CA LEU A 232 -4.57 -1.55 -2.08
C LEU A 232 -3.32 -2.03 -2.84
N THR A 233 -3.48 -3.00 -3.74
CA THR A 233 -2.37 -3.53 -4.54
C THR A 233 -1.78 -2.44 -5.45
N THR A 234 -2.63 -1.66 -6.10
CA THR A 234 -2.20 -0.55 -6.96
C THR A 234 -1.51 0.55 -6.16
N GLY A 235 -2.02 0.89 -4.97
CA GLY A 235 -1.35 1.81 -4.05
C GLY A 235 0.01 1.30 -3.58
N THR A 236 0.15 0.00 -3.31
CA THR A 236 1.44 -0.63 -2.99
C THR A 236 2.44 -0.51 -4.16
N CYS A 237 1.97 -0.62 -5.41
CA CYS A 237 2.81 -0.38 -6.59
C CYS A 237 3.29 1.08 -6.67
N ALA A 238 2.46 2.05 -6.30
CA ALA A 238 2.83 3.46 -6.25
C ALA A 238 3.89 3.74 -5.17
N LEU A 239 3.76 3.14 -3.99
CA LEU A 239 4.78 3.20 -2.93
C LEU A 239 6.11 2.59 -3.41
N ALA A 240 6.07 1.43 -4.05
CA ALA A 240 7.27 0.78 -4.59
C ALA A 240 7.98 1.63 -5.65
N LEU A 241 7.22 2.30 -6.53
CA LEU A 241 7.77 3.21 -7.56
C LEU A 241 8.47 4.40 -6.90
N GLY A 242 7.80 5.11 -5.98
CA GLY A 242 8.38 6.29 -5.30
C GLY A 242 9.65 5.95 -4.52
N LEU A 243 9.63 4.82 -3.80
CA LEU A 243 10.79 4.29 -3.09
C LEU A 243 11.95 4.00 -4.06
N GLY A 244 11.66 3.29 -5.15
CA GLY A 244 12.67 2.94 -6.17
C GLY A 244 13.30 4.18 -6.82
N GLU A 245 12.50 5.19 -7.13
CA GLU A 245 12.98 6.47 -7.66
C GLU A 245 13.96 7.15 -6.71
N ARG A 246 13.64 7.20 -5.41
CA ARG A 246 14.52 7.81 -4.43
C ARG A 246 15.81 7.01 -4.25
N ALA A 247 15.72 5.68 -4.17
CA ALA A 247 16.90 4.82 -4.08
C ALA A 247 17.84 4.99 -5.27
N LEU A 248 17.30 5.07 -6.49
CA LEU A 248 18.13 5.31 -7.69
C LEU A 248 18.73 6.73 -7.69
N ALA A 249 17.98 7.75 -7.27
CA ALA A 249 18.48 9.11 -7.14
C ALA A 249 19.64 9.19 -6.13
N MET A 250 19.50 8.60 -4.95
CA MET A 250 20.56 8.50 -3.94
C MET A 250 21.81 7.80 -4.51
N THR A 251 21.61 6.77 -5.30
CA THR A 251 22.70 6.03 -5.94
C THR A 251 23.44 6.88 -6.97
N SER A 252 22.70 7.64 -7.77
CA SER A 252 23.29 8.59 -8.74
C SER A 252 24.08 9.71 -8.03
N GLU A 253 23.53 10.26 -6.95
CA GLU A 253 24.20 11.28 -6.13
C GLU A 253 25.51 10.74 -5.52
N TYR A 254 25.48 9.53 -4.98
CA TYR A 254 26.64 8.88 -4.36
C TYR A 254 27.72 8.57 -5.40
N THR A 255 27.37 7.86 -6.47
CA THR A 255 28.34 7.45 -7.51
C THR A 255 28.92 8.63 -8.29
N GLY A 256 28.15 9.72 -8.40
CA GLY A 256 28.62 10.97 -9.02
C GLY A 256 29.65 11.75 -8.19
N LYS A 257 29.68 11.51 -6.87
CA LYS A 257 30.62 12.18 -5.92
C LYS A 257 31.76 11.27 -5.48
N ARG A 258 31.51 9.97 -5.38
CA ARG A 258 32.51 8.98 -4.93
C ARG A 258 33.55 8.77 -6.01
N GLU A 259 34.82 9.03 -5.70
CA GLU A 259 35.92 8.82 -6.63
C GLU A 259 36.69 7.51 -6.31
N GLN A 260 37.08 6.82 -7.36
CA GLN A 260 38.03 5.73 -7.36
C GLN A 260 38.92 5.82 -8.60
N PHE A 261 40.20 5.49 -8.45
CA PHE A 261 41.19 5.59 -9.54
C PHE A 261 41.26 6.99 -10.19
N GLY A 262 40.94 8.03 -9.42
CA GLY A 262 40.99 9.43 -9.88
C GLY A 262 39.76 9.91 -10.66
N TYR A 263 38.67 9.12 -10.69
CA TYR A 263 37.43 9.46 -11.40
C TYR A 263 36.19 9.17 -10.55
N PRO A 264 35.08 9.92 -10.74
CA PRO A 264 33.80 9.56 -10.16
C PRO A 264 33.36 8.14 -10.57
N VAL A 265 32.86 7.37 -9.64
CA VAL A 265 32.47 5.96 -9.88
C VAL A 265 31.39 5.87 -10.97
N ALA A 266 30.51 6.86 -11.11
CA ALA A 266 29.51 6.94 -12.17
C ALA A 266 30.08 6.93 -13.60
N THR A 267 31.37 7.28 -13.78
CA THR A 267 31.99 7.31 -15.12
C THR A 267 32.40 5.92 -15.64
N PHE A 268 32.41 4.92 -14.77
CA PHE A 268 32.71 3.56 -15.19
C PHE A 268 31.52 2.94 -15.91
N GLN A 269 31.75 2.37 -17.10
CA GLN A 269 30.70 1.81 -17.94
C GLN A 269 29.83 0.77 -17.21
N ALA A 270 30.42 -0.09 -16.38
CA ALA A 270 29.69 -1.09 -15.61
C ALA A 270 28.68 -0.46 -14.64
N VAL A 271 29.00 0.70 -14.06
CA VAL A 271 28.10 1.45 -13.18
C VAL A 271 26.99 2.14 -13.98
N ALA A 272 27.36 2.79 -15.08
CA ALA A 272 26.40 3.50 -15.93
C ALA A 272 25.34 2.55 -16.51
N VAL A 273 25.73 1.37 -16.99
CA VAL A 273 24.82 0.36 -17.54
C VAL A 273 23.86 -0.14 -16.46
N GLN A 274 24.36 -0.47 -15.27
CA GLN A 274 23.50 -0.94 -14.16
C GLN A 274 22.48 0.14 -13.76
N ALA A 275 22.87 1.41 -13.67
CA ALA A 275 21.96 2.50 -13.36
C ALA A 275 20.89 2.69 -14.47
N ALA A 276 21.29 2.57 -15.75
CA ALA A 276 20.39 2.66 -16.89
C ALA A 276 19.35 1.53 -16.88
N ASP A 277 19.75 0.28 -16.58
CA ASP A 277 18.83 -0.84 -16.45
C ASP A 277 17.78 -0.59 -15.34
N ARG A 278 18.18 -0.01 -14.22
CA ARG A 278 17.25 0.34 -13.13
C ARG A 278 16.31 1.47 -13.50
N TYR A 279 16.77 2.43 -14.30
CA TYR A 279 15.89 3.44 -14.86
C TYR A 279 14.82 2.83 -15.78
N ILE A 280 15.17 1.82 -16.58
CA ILE A 280 14.22 1.08 -17.43
C ILE A 280 13.19 0.35 -16.55
N ASP A 281 13.63 -0.32 -15.47
CA ASP A 281 12.71 -0.96 -14.52
C ASP A 281 11.69 0.06 -13.96
N LEU A 282 12.15 1.23 -13.51
CA LEU A 282 11.25 2.27 -13.00
C LEU A 282 10.25 2.77 -14.05
N ARG A 283 10.65 2.89 -15.32
CA ARG A 283 9.72 3.27 -16.40
C ARG A 283 8.67 2.20 -16.67
N ALA A 284 9.04 0.93 -16.59
CA ALA A 284 8.09 -0.18 -16.72
C ALA A 284 7.10 -0.22 -15.53
N MET A 285 7.61 -0.05 -14.30
CA MET A 285 6.77 0.08 -13.10
C MET A 285 5.79 1.24 -13.24
N GLU A 286 6.24 2.40 -13.69
CA GLU A 286 5.41 3.59 -13.88
C GLU A 286 4.31 3.37 -14.92
N ALA A 287 4.65 2.84 -16.10
CA ALA A 287 3.69 2.62 -17.16
C ALA A 287 2.58 1.64 -16.75
N THR A 288 2.96 0.53 -16.10
CA THR A 288 1.99 -0.48 -15.64
C THR A 288 1.15 0.00 -14.46
N LEU A 289 1.72 0.80 -13.55
CA LEU A 289 0.99 1.44 -12.46
C LEU A 289 -0.14 2.34 -12.99
N TRP A 290 0.18 3.24 -13.93
CA TRP A 290 -0.83 4.17 -14.45
C TRP A 290 -1.91 3.46 -15.25
N GLN A 291 -1.58 2.36 -15.91
CA GLN A 291 -2.57 1.50 -16.55
C GLN A 291 -3.53 0.90 -15.52
N ALA A 292 -3.02 0.31 -14.43
CA ALA A 292 -3.84 -0.29 -13.38
C ALA A 292 -4.72 0.78 -12.66
N ALA A 293 -4.12 1.91 -12.28
CA ALA A 293 -4.85 3.00 -11.63
C ALA A 293 -5.97 3.56 -12.50
N TRP A 294 -5.71 3.75 -13.80
CA TRP A 294 -6.72 4.19 -14.76
C TRP A 294 -7.87 3.18 -14.92
N ARG A 295 -7.57 1.86 -14.93
CA ARG A 295 -8.59 0.83 -15.02
C ARG A 295 -9.53 0.85 -13.81
N ILE A 296 -8.99 1.02 -12.61
CA ILE A 296 -9.77 1.14 -11.37
C ILE A 296 -10.60 2.43 -11.39
N ALA A 297 -9.99 3.55 -11.77
CA ALA A 297 -10.64 4.86 -11.75
C ALA A 297 -11.76 4.97 -12.78
N SER A 298 -11.55 4.47 -13.98
CA SER A 298 -12.52 4.61 -15.09
C SER A 298 -13.56 3.51 -15.16
N GLY A 299 -13.31 2.33 -14.56
CA GLY A 299 -14.12 1.14 -14.78
C GLY A 299 -14.15 0.69 -16.26
N ALA A 300 -13.20 1.17 -17.08
CA ALA A 300 -13.20 0.92 -18.51
C ALA A 300 -13.09 -0.59 -18.81
N PRO A 301 -13.83 -1.10 -19.79
CA PRO A 301 -13.69 -2.50 -20.20
C PRO A 301 -12.32 -2.75 -20.83
N GLY A 302 -11.83 -3.98 -20.72
CA GLY A 302 -10.58 -4.45 -21.32
C GLY A 302 -10.71 -5.90 -21.76
N VAL A 303 -9.65 -6.43 -22.37
CA VAL A 303 -9.60 -7.86 -22.76
C VAL A 303 -9.64 -8.75 -21.53
N LEU A 304 -8.91 -8.34 -20.48
CA LEU A 304 -8.97 -8.95 -19.15
C LEU A 304 -9.74 -8.05 -18.18
N PRO A 305 -10.25 -8.58 -17.06
CA PRO A 305 -10.70 -7.77 -15.91
C PRO A 305 -9.59 -6.81 -15.43
N ALA A 306 -9.95 -5.77 -14.67
CA ALA A 306 -8.97 -4.81 -14.12
C ALA A 306 -7.89 -5.48 -13.26
N SER A 307 -8.24 -6.58 -12.59
CA SER A 307 -7.30 -7.42 -11.84
C SER A 307 -6.09 -7.90 -12.66
N GLY A 308 -6.26 -8.09 -13.97
CA GLY A 308 -5.15 -8.43 -14.87
C GLY A 308 -4.13 -7.29 -15.01
N ASP A 309 -4.59 -6.05 -15.18
CA ASP A 309 -3.70 -4.88 -15.21
C ASP A 309 -3.03 -4.65 -13.85
N VAL A 310 -3.77 -4.86 -12.76
CA VAL A 310 -3.25 -4.78 -11.38
C VAL A 310 -2.17 -5.84 -11.14
N ALA A 311 -2.39 -7.09 -11.59
CA ALA A 311 -1.39 -8.16 -11.48
C ALA A 311 -0.11 -7.81 -12.25
N VAL A 312 -0.22 -7.31 -13.47
CA VAL A 312 0.94 -6.85 -14.27
C VAL A 312 1.70 -5.73 -13.54
N ALA A 313 0.98 -4.75 -13.00
CA ALA A 313 1.60 -3.65 -12.23
C ALA A 313 2.33 -4.18 -11.00
N LYS A 314 1.74 -5.13 -10.26
CA LYS A 314 2.35 -5.68 -9.04
C LYS A 314 3.56 -6.57 -9.35
N ILE A 315 3.55 -7.35 -10.44
CA ILE A 315 4.71 -8.11 -10.92
C ILE A 315 5.88 -7.14 -11.17
N TRP A 316 5.66 -6.08 -11.97
CA TRP A 316 6.69 -5.10 -12.24
C TRP A 316 7.15 -4.33 -11.00
N ALA A 317 6.23 -3.96 -10.10
CA ALA A 317 6.55 -3.25 -8.86
C ALA A 317 7.42 -4.12 -7.94
N SER A 318 7.08 -5.40 -7.74
CA SER A 318 7.81 -6.32 -6.88
C SER A 318 9.22 -6.60 -7.42
N GLU A 319 9.32 -6.98 -8.69
CA GLU A 319 10.60 -7.31 -9.32
C GLU A 319 11.47 -6.05 -9.55
N GLY A 320 10.85 -4.94 -9.97
CA GLY A 320 11.55 -3.70 -10.25
C GLY A 320 12.14 -3.08 -8.99
N VAL A 321 11.35 -2.92 -7.92
CA VAL A 321 11.86 -2.33 -6.68
C VAL A 321 12.98 -3.17 -6.07
N ARG A 322 12.85 -4.50 -6.11
CA ARG A 322 13.90 -5.43 -5.66
C ARG A 322 15.20 -5.21 -6.42
N ARG A 323 15.15 -5.19 -7.76
CA ARG A 323 16.33 -4.97 -8.61
C ARG A 323 16.95 -3.60 -8.38
N VAL A 324 16.14 -2.55 -8.21
CA VAL A 324 16.62 -1.19 -7.94
C VAL A 324 17.42 -1.14 -6.64
N VAL A 325 16.86 -1.63 -5.52
CA VAL A 325 17.54 -1.54 -4.22
C VAL A 325 18.75 -2.45 -4.13
N GLN A 326 18.73 -3.62 -4.78
CA GLN A 326 19.90 -4.51 -4.86
C GLN A 326 21.05 -3.86 -5.64
N THR A 327 20.74 -3.21 -6.77
CA THR A 327 21.74 -2.45 -7.54
C THR A 327 22.25 -1.25 -6.75
N ALA A 328 21.36 -0.51 -6.08
CA ALA A 328 21.73 0.59 -5.21
C ALA A 328 22.70 0.14 -4.12
N GLN A 329 22.41 -0.95 -3.41
CA GLN A 329 23.29 -1.55 -2.40
C GLN A 329 24.63 -1.97 -2.99
N HIS A 330 24.62 -2.61 -4.15
CA HIS A 330 25.86 -3.01 -4.83
C HIS A 330 26.75 -1.82 -5.18
N LEU A 331 26.18 -0.76 -5.74
CA LEU A 331 26.93 0.43 -6.16
C LEU A 331 27.41 1.31 -5.00
N HIS A 332 26.75 1.26 -3.84
CA HIS A 332 27.24 1.91 -2.61
C HIS A 332 28.29 1.05 -1.89
N GLY A 333 28.33 -0.26 -2.13
CA GLY A 333 29.17 -1.20 -1.39
C GLY A 333 28.85 -1.22 0.11
N GLY A 334 29.86 -1.34 0.96
CA GLY A 334 29.70 -1.37 2.42
C GLY A 334 28.99 -0.12 2.99
N PHE A 335 29.15 1.04 2.36
CA PHE A 335 28.52 2.28 2.79
C PHE A 335 26.98 2.23 2.74
N GLY A 336 26.42 1.46 1.82
CA GLY A 336 24.97 1.28 1.71
C GLY A 336 24.34 0.49 2.88
N ALA A 337 25.15 -0.24 3.65
CA ALA A 337 24.73 -0.96 4.85
C ALA A 337 25.10 -0.22 6.16
N ASP A 338 25.67 0.97 6.07
CA ASP A 338 25.96 1.81 7.22
C ASP A 338 24.65 2.26 7.90
N VAL A 339 24.54 2.10 9.23
CA VAL A 339 23.31 2.40 9.99
C VAL A 339 22.99 3.90 9.98
N GLU A 340 24.00 4.75 9.84
CA GLU A 340 23.85 6.21 9.73
C GLU A 340 23.37 6.64 8.35
N TYR A 341 23.58 5.82 7.31
CA TYR A 341 23.17 6.12 5.95
C TYR A 341 21.82 5.48 5.62
N PRO A 342 20.84 6.22 5.06
CA PRO A 342 19.45 5.75 5.00
C PRO A 342 19.17 4.62 4.00
N LEU A 343 20.11 4.24 3.11
CA LEU A 343 19.83 3.28 2.03
C LEU A 343 19.34 1.92 2.53
N HIS A 344 19.86 1.42 3.66
CA HIS A 344 19.43 0.15 4.25
C HIS A 344 17.94 0.16 4.62
N ARG A 345 17.37 1.33 4.97
CA ARG A 345 15.95 1.50 5.27
C ARG A 345 15.12 1.35 4.00
N TYR A 346 15.55 1.98 2.90
CA TYR A 346 14.91 1.79 1.59
C TYR A 346 14.94 0.33 1.16
N HIS A 347 16.04 -0.39 1.45
CA HIS A 347 16.13 -1.82 1.17
C HIS A 347 15.11 -2.65 1.98
N ALA A 348 14.97 -2.37 3.27
CA ALA A 348 14.02 -3.04 4.15
C ALA A 348 12.56 -2.78 3.72
N TRP A 349 12.22 -1.52 3.42
CA TRP A 349 10.90 -1.13 2.94
C TRP A 349 10.60 -1.72 1.56
N ALA A 350 11.58 -1.78 0.66
CA ALA A 350 11.42 -2.43 -0.64
C ALA A 350 11.04 -3.91 -0.49
N LYS A 351 11.69 -4.63 0.43
CA LYS A 351 11.36 -6.04 0.71
C LYS A 351 9.94 -6.19 1.30
N HIS A 352 9.52 -5.28 2.15
CA HIS A 352 8.15 -5.26 2.67
C HIS A 352 7.14 -5.07 1.53
N LEU A 353 7.31 -4.05 0.68
CA LEU A 353 6.42 -3.76 -0.45
C LEU A 353 6.43 -4.86 -1.53
N GLU A 354 7.57 -5.53 -1.75
CA GLU A 354 7.69 -6.68 -2.64
C GLU A 354 6.74 -7.80 -2.24
N LEU A 355 6.62 -8.07 -0.92
CA LEU A 355 5.85 -9.19 -0.39
C LEU A 355 4.40 -8.83 -0.03
N GLN A 356 4.13 -7.58 0.29
CA GLN A 356 2.80 -7.11 0.67
C GLN A 356 1.78 -7.40 -0.44
N LEU A 357 0.61 -7.96 -0.08
CA LEU A 357 -0.47 -8.35 -1.01
C LEU A 357 -0.04 -9.38 -2.06
N GLY A 358 0.94 -10.22 -1.73
CA GLY A 358 1.49 -11.27 -2.58
C GLY A 358 2.76 -10.87 -3.35
N PRO A 359 3.74 -11.77 -3.44
CA PRO A 359 4.94 -11.60 -4.25
C PRO A 359 4.61 -11.70 -5.75
N SER A 360 5.58 -11.36 -6.63
CA SER A 360 5.39 -11.46 -8.10
C SER A 360 4.87 -12.80 -8.56
N ALA A 361 5.38 -13.91 -8.00
CA ALA A 361 4.98 -15.27 -8.39
C ALA A 361 3.47 -15.53 -8.16
N ALA A 362 2.88 -15.04 -7.07
CA ALA A 362 1.45 -15.18 -6.83
C ALA A 362 0.61 -14.40 -7.85
N HIS A 363 1.08 -13.21 -8.26
CA HIS A 363 0.41 -12.41 -9.29
C HIS A 363 0.63 -12.96 -10.71
N GLU A 364 1.75 -13.62 -10.98
CA GLU A 364 2.00 -14.34 -12.23
C GLU A 364 1.05 -15.54 -12.36
N GLU A 365 0.85 -16.30 -11.29
CA GLU A 365 -0.11 -17.41 -11.23
C GLU A 365 -1.54 -16.91 -11.46
N ALA A 366 -1.97 -15.89 -10.70
CA ALA A 366 -3.29 -15.27 -10.87
C ALA A 366 -3.52 -14.72 -12.29
N LEU A 367 -2.49 -14.10 -12.90
CA LEU A 367 -2.56 -13.64 -14.29
C LEU A 367 -2.68 -14.82 -15.26
N GLY A 368 -1.96 -15.92 -15.01
CA GLY A 368 -2.06 -17.16 -15.79
C GLY A 368 -3.48 -17.73 -15.77
N ASP A 369 -4.13 -17.77 -14.61
CA ASP A 369 -5.52 -18.21 -14.46
C ASP A 369 -6.51 -17.30 -15.21
N LEU A 370 -6.31 -15.98 -15.13
CA LEU A 370 -7.11 -15.02 -15.90
C LEU A 370 -6.97 -15.22 -17.40
N LEU A 371 -5.77 -15.45 -17.91
CA LEU A 371 -5.52 -15.71 -19.33
C LEU A 371 -6.16 -17.04 -19.78
N ALA A 372 -6.15 -18.05 -18.93
CA ALA A 372 -6.81 -19.33 -19.20
C ALA A 372 -8.34 -19.19 -19.24
N ALA A 373 -8.90 -18.37 -18.35
CA ALA A 373 -10.35 -18.10 -18.30
C ALA A 373 -10.83 -17.16 -19.42
N HIS A 374 -9.94 -16.29 -19.95
CA HIS A 374 -10.24 -15.30 -20.99
C HIS A 374 -9.23 -15.45 -22.15
N PRO A 375 -9.34 -16.51 -22.97
CA PRO A 375 -8.39 -16.75 -24.06
C PRO A 375 -8.32 -15.55 -25.00
N LEU A 376 -7.11 -15.06 -25.27
CA LEU A 376 -6.85 -14.05 -26.29
C LEU A 376 -7.08 -14.74 -27.64
N GLY A 377 -8.15 -14.37 -28.37
CA GLY A 377 -8.52 -14.96 -29.65
C GLY A 377 -7.51 -14.69 -30.76
#